data_5d8bf27c5f7d949f251ed499f08ea571
#
_entry.id   5d8bf27c5f7d949f251ed499f08ea571
#
_cell.length_a   1.000
_cell.length_b   1.000
_cell.length_c   1.000
_cell.angle_alpha   90.00
_cell.angle_beta   90.00
_cell.angle_gamma   90.00
#
_symmetry.space_group_name_H-M   'P 1'
#
loop_
_entity.id
_entity.type
_entity.pdbx_description
1 polymer ?
#
loop_
_entity_poly.entity_id
_entity_poly.type
_entity_poly.pdbx_seq_one_letter_code
_entity_poly.pdbx_strand_id
1 'polypeptide(L)'
;MSYISSIHARQILDSRGNPTIEVDVLTENERLGRAAVPSGASTGIHEAVELRDNNKKLYGGKSVLKAVKNVNTLLSEHLLGWDVADQTGIDAMMIKLDGTENKGKLGANAMLAISLAVAKAAALEANLPLYRYIGGTNAKVLPIPMMNILNGGAHADNKIDFQEFMVMPVGASSFSEGLQWGVEIFHALKSVLKKKGYSTNVGDEGGFVPNIQSNEEAIETVLTAIQSAGYKTGSQVSIAMDAANSELWNAKEKKYIFHKSDGKKMTSEQLVKYWENWVRQYPIVSIEDGMAEDDWKGWKMLTETVGSKCQLVGDDLFVTNVKRLERGIKENTANALLVKVNQIGTLTETINAVSMAQQNGYNTIMSHRSGETEDSTIADLAVALNCGQIKTGSASRSDRMAKYNQLIRIEEILGDSAIYPKGKITFGK
;
A
#
# COMPACT_ATOMS: atom_id res chain seq x y z
N MET A 1 -3.46 -28.60 -17.81
CA MET A 1 -2.85 -27.43 -18.40
C MET A 1 -3.93 -26.74 -19.19
N SER A 2 -4.06 -25.45 -19.06
CA SER A 2 -5.00 -24.64 -19.83
C SER A 2 -4.24 -23.43 -20.38
N TYR A 3 -4.48 -23.09 -21.64
CA TYR A 3 -3.72 -22.07 -22.33
C TYR A 3 -4.52 -20.78 -22.43
N ILE A 4 -3.82 -19.65 -22.54
CA ILE A 4 -4.43 -18.34 -22.74
C ILE A 4 -5.02 -18.27 -24.14
N SER A 5 -6.35 -18.17 -24.24
CA SER A 5 -7.08 -18.07 -25.52
C SER A 5 -7.32 -16.63 -25.97
N SER A 6 -7.46 -15.68 -25.01
CA SER A 6 -7.54 -14.25 -25.35
C SER A 6 -7.07 -13.37 -24.22
N ILE A 7 -6.56 -12.19 -24.58
CA ILE A 7 -6.22 -11.08 -23.66
C ILE A 7 -6.85 -9.82 -24.21
N HIS A 8 -7.64 -9.13 -23.38
CA HIS A 8 -8.29 -7.89 -23.77
C HIS A 8 -8.18 -6.83 -22.68
N ALA A 9 -7.67 -5.66 -23.05
CA ALA A 9 -7.57 -4.51 -22.16
C ALA A 9 -8.58 -3.43 -22.52
N ARG A 10 -9.02 -2.71 -21.50
CA ARG A 10 -9.82 -1.48 -21.62
C ARG A 10 -9.37 -0.42 -20.64
N GLN A 11 -9.68 0.82 -20.98
CA GLN A 11 -9.56 1.93 -20.04
C GLN A 11 -10.84 1.98 -19.18
N ILE A 12 -10.66 2.03 -17.86
CA ILE A 12 -11.72 2.28 -16.89
C ILE A 12 -11.36 3.51 -16.05
N LEU A 13 -12.17 3.87 -15.07
CA LEU A 13 -11.90 5.00 -14.16
C LEU A 13 -11.57 4.49 -12.75
N ASP A 14 -10.61 5.13 -12.13
CA ASP A 14 -10.26 4.90 -10.72
C ASP A 14 -11.19 5.68 -9.76
N SER A 15 -10.99 5.52 -8.46
CA SER A 15 -11.78 6.16 -7.39
C SER A 15 -11.70 7.70 -7.38
N ARG A 16 -10.76 8.28 -8.14
CA ARG A 16 -10.61 9.73 -8.34
C ARG A 16 -11.19 10.21 -9.67
N GLY A 17 -11.79 9.31 -10.47
CA GLY A 17 -12.27 9.59 -11.82
C GLY A 17 -11.15 9.74 -12.86
N ASN A 18 -9.91 9.32 -12.54
CA ASN A 18 -8.83 9.28 -13.52
C ASN A 18 -8.82 7.93 -14.26
N PRO A 19 -8.44 7.91 -15.56
CA PRO A 19 -8.27 6.68 -16.30
C PRO A 19 -7.22 5.75 -15.68
N THR A 20 -7.56 4.46 -15.66
CA THR A 20 -6.64 3.35 -15.40
C THR A 20 -6.94 2.19 -16.32
N ILE A 21 -6.14 1.12 -16.25
CA ILE A 21 -6.26 -0.04 -17.13
C ILE A 21 -6.89 -1.23 -16.41
N GLU A 22 -7.79 -1.93 -17.10
CA GLU A 22 -8.32 -3.23 -16.72
C GLU A 22 -8.05 -4.23 -17.83
N VAL A 23 -7.67 -5.45 -17.46
CA VAL A 23 -7.37 -6.55 -18.39
C VAL A 23 -8.21 -7.77 -18.05
N ASP A 24 -8.75 -8.38 -19.09
CA ASP A 24 -9.35 -9.71 -19.11
C ASP A 24 -8.38 -10.70 -19.74
N VAL A 25 -8.14 -11.82 -19.06
CA VAL A 25 -7.45 -13.00 -19.59
C VAL A 25 -8.45 -14.16 -19.59
N LEU A 26 -8.73 -14.70 -20.77
CA LEU A 26 -9.58 -15.87 -20.95
C LEU A 26 -8.74 -17.08 -21.28
N THR A 27 -9.04 -18.21 -20.66
CA THR A 27 -8.40 -19.50 -20.97
C THR A 27 -9.23 -20.31 -21.97
N GLU A 28 -8.65 -21.38 -22.53
CA GLU A 28 -9.37 -22.31 -23.42
C GLU A 28 -10.56 -23.00 -22.74
N ASN A 29 -10.53 -23.13 -21.39
CA ASN A 29 -11.63 -23.66 -20.59
C ASN A 29 -12.63 -22.57 -20.16
N GLU A 30 -12.63 -21.41 -20.81
CA GLU A 30 -13.53 -20.31 -20.54
C GLU A 30 -13.43 -19.72 -19.11
N ARG A 31 -12.28 -19.86 -18.46
CA ARG A 31 -12.02 -19.21 -17.17
C ARG A 31 -11.55 -17.77 -17.41
N LEU A 32 -12.28 -16.82 -16.88
CA LEU A 32 -12.03 -15.39 -17.03
C LEU A 32 -11.35 -14.82 -15.79
N GLY A 33 -10.07 -14.47 -15.92
CA GLY A 33 -9.36 -13.65 -14.93
C GLY A 33 -9.43 -12.17 -15.31
N ARG A 34 -9.91 -11.32 -14.40
CA ARG A 34 -10.00 -9.86 -14.60
C ARG A 34 -9.24 -9.13 -13.52
N ALA A 35 -8.41 -8.16 -13.89
CA ALA A 35 -7.68 -7.33 -12.96
C ALA A 35 -7.64 -5.88 -13.41
N ALA A 36 -7.87 -4.97 -12.45
CA ALA A 36 -7.70 -3.54 -12.62
C ALA A 36 -6.50 -3.04 -11.80
N VAL A 37 -5.76 -2.07 -12.34
CA VAL A 37 -4.52 -1.58 -11.73
C VAL A 37 -4.77 -0.26 -11.01
N PRO A 38 -4.26 -0.10 -9.77
CA PRO A 38 -4.32 1.18 -9.05
C PRO A 38 -3.33 2.20 -9.61
N SER A 39 -3.52 3.49 -9.27
CA SER A 39 -2.62 4.56 -9.64
C SER A 39 -2.24 5.47 -8.46
N GLY A 40 -0.99 5.93 -8.38
CA GLY A 40 -0.52 6.83 -7.34
C GLY A 40 -0.94 8.29 -7.55
N ALA A 41 -1.03 9.07 -6.46
CA ALA A 41 -1.11 10.52 -6.50
C ALA A 41 0.29 11.13 -6.41
N SER A 42 1.05 10.76 -5.39
CA SER A 42 2.49 10.95 -5.30
C SER A 42 3.19 9.67 -5.76
N THR A 43 4.31 9.79 -6.44
CA THR A 43 5.09 8.66 -6.94
C THR A 43 6.56 8.89 -6.59
N GLY A 44 7.19 7.90 -5.96
CA GLY A 44 8.63 7.89 -5.74
C GLY A 44 9.38 7.95 -7.07
N ILE A 45 10.49 8.66 -7.11
CA ILE A 45 11.27 8.84 -8.36
C ILE A 45 11.85 7.55 -8.93
N HIS A 46 11.87 6.49 -8.12
CA HIS A 46 12.40 5.16 -8.48
C HIS A 46 11.31 4.15 -8.83
N GLU A 47 10.03 4.53 -8.86
CA GLU A 47 8.93 3.64 -9.26
C GLU A 47 8.99 3.26 -10.74
N ALA A 48 8.46 2.08 -11.07
CA ALA A 48 8.21 1.70 -12.45
C ALA A 48 7.16 2.62 -13.10
N VAL A 49 7.28 2.84 -14.40
CA VAL A 49 6.52 3.87 -15.13
C VAL A 49 5.07 3.45 -15.34
N GLU A 50 4.14 4.20 -14.78
CA GLU A 50 2.74 4.20 -15.20
C GLU A 50 2.62 4.93 -16.56
N LEU A 51 2.39 4.17 -17.63
CA LEU A 51 2.35 4.72 -18.98
C LEU A 51 1.04 5.47 -19.21
N ARG A 52 1.14 6.80 -19.37
CA ARG A 52 0.04 7.69 -19.72
C ARG A 52 0.26 8.35 -21.08
N ASP A 53 -0.85 8.72 -21.74
CA ASP A 53 -0.80 9.25 -23.12
C ASP A 53 -0.22 10.65 -23.21
N ASN A 54 -0.30 11.44 -22.14
CA ASN A 54 0.09 12.86 -22.08
C ASN A 54 -0.64 13.74 -23.11
N ASN A 55 -1.77 13.29 -23.62
CA ASN A 55 -2.62 14.04 -24.55
C ASN A 55 -3.61 14.89 -23.75
N LYS A 56 -3.33 16.17 -23.59
CA LYS A 56 -4.15 17.12 -22.80
C LYS A 56 -5.62 17.20 -23.25
N LYS A 57 -5.95 16.78 -24.48
CA LYS A 57 -7.35 16.75 -25.00
C LYS A 57 -8.17 15.60 -24.41
N LEU A 58 -7.51 14.56 -23.84
CA LEU A 58 -8.15 13.39 -23.25
C LEU A 58 -7.84 13.33 -21.76
N TYR A 59 -8.85 13.45 -20.91
CA TYR A 59 -8.73 13.40 -19.44
C TYR A 59 -7.59 14.26 -18.88
N GLY A 60 -7.37 15.45 -19.46
CA GLY A 60 -6.28 16.34 -19.02
C GLY A 60 -4.86 15.78 -19.21
N GLY A 61 -4.68 14.79 -20.07
CA GLY A 61 -3.39 14.10 -20.30
C GLY A 61 -3.26 12.76 -19.60
N LYS A 62 -4.25 12.38 -18.79
CA LYS A 62 -4.16 11.20 -17.91
C LYS A 62 -4.69 9.90 -18.53
N SER A 63 -5.14 9.91 -19.81
CA SER A 63 -5.59 8.68 -20.47
C SER A 63 -4.47 7.64 -20.59
N VAL A 64 -4.86 6.34 -20.68
CA VAL A 64 -3.94 5.17 -20.70
C VAL A 64 -4.10 4.34 -21.97
N LEU A 65 -4.55 4.96 -23.07
CA LEU A 65 -4.84 4.24 -24.32
C LEU A 65 -3.59 3.64 -24.97
N LYS A 66 -2.39 4.21 -24.74
CA LYS A 66 -1.12 3.61 -25.18
C LYS A 66 -0.87 2.29 -24.45
N ALA A 67 -1.08 2.25 -23.12
CA ALA A 67 -0.97 1.02 -22.34
C ALA A 67 -1.99 -0.02 -22.79
N VAL A 68 -3.25 0.38 -22.99
CA VAL A 68 -4.33 -0.48 -23.53
C VAL A 68 -3.92 -1.04 -24.91
N LYS A 69 -3.39 -0.20 -25.80
CA LYS A 69 -2.92 -0.65 -27.13
C LYS A 69 -1.78 -1.66 -26.99
N ASN A 70 -0.80 -1.42 -26.12
CA ASN A 70 0.32 -2.34 -25.91
C ASN A 70 -0.17 -3.73 -25.46
N VAL A 71 -1.18 -3.78 -24.59
CA VAL A 71 -1.81 -5.05 -24.16
C VAL A 71 -2.51 -5.71 -25.35
N ASN A 72 -3.40 -4.98 -26.04
CA ASN A 72 -4.27 -5.55 -27.10
C ASN A 72 -3.52 -5.89 -28.40
N THR A 73 -2.23 -5.55 -28.50
CA THR A 73 -1.40 -5.87 -29.68
C THR A 73 -0.18 -6.67 -29.25
N LEU A 74 0.95 -6.02 -28.99
CA LEU A 74 2.24 -6.67 -28.78
C LEU A 74 2.23 -7.71 -27.64
N LEU A 75 1.68 -7.37 -26.47
CA LEU A 75 1.69 -8.28 -25.32
C LEU A 75 0.75 -9.47 -25.54
N SER A 76 -0.46 -9.23 -26.04
CA SER A 76 -1.40 -10.30 -26.40
C SER A 76 -0.80 -11.25 -27.44
N GLU A 77 -0.24 -10.72 -28.54
CA GLU A 77 0.36 -11.54 -29.60
C GLU A 77 1.43 -12.51 -29.10
N HIS A 78 2.24 -12.08 -28.11
CA HIS A 78 3.33 -12.91 -27.57
C HIS A 78 2.89 -13.86 -26.45
N LEU A 79 1.74 -13.65 -25.83
CA LEU A 79 1.27 -14.42 -24.70
C LEU A 79 0.13 -15.39 -25.02
N LEU A 80 -0.53 -15.26 -26.18
CA LEU A 80 -1.53 -16.25 -26.62
C LEU A 80 -0.91 -17.64 -26.75
N GLY A 81 -1.62 -18.66 -26.29
CA GLY A 81 -1.17 -20.04 -26.29
C GLY A 81 -0.17 -20.41 -25.17
N TRP A 82 0.17 -19.47 -24.27
CA TRP A 82 0.97 -19.81 -23.08
C TRP A 82 0.13 -20.54 -22.04
N ASP A 83 0.76 -21.43 -21.29
CA ASP A 83 0.14 -22.05 -20.12
C ASP A 83 -0.15 -20.97 -19.08
N VAL A 84 -1.44 -20.81 -18.71
CA VAL A 84 -1.87 -19.77 -17.75
C VAL A 84 -1.24 -19.95 -16.37
N ALA A 85 -0.76 -21.16 -16.03
CA ALA A 85 -0.08 -21.45 -14.77
C ALA A 85 1.39 -21.05 -14.75
N ASP A 86 2.00 -20.72 -15.91
CA ASP A 86 3.41 -20.26 -15.97
C ASP A 86 3.54 -18.78 -15.69
N GLN A 87 3.14 -18.35 -14.49
CA GLN A 87 3.20 -16.95 -14.04
C GLN A 87 4.59 -16.35 -14.21
N THR A 88 5.63 -17.07 -13.81
CA THR A 88 7.00 -16.57 -13.84
C THR A 88 7.52 -16.40 -15.25
N GLY A 89 7.20 -17.32 -16.14
CA GLY A 89 7.56 -17.23 -17.56
C GLY A 89 6.84 -16.08 -18.27
N ILE A 90 5.53 -15.91 -17.99
CA ILE A 90 4.72 -14.83 -18.54
C ILE A 90 5.27 -13.46 -18.11
N ASP A 91 5.52 -13.27 -16.81
CA ASP A 91 6.07 -12.03 -16.27
C ASP A 91 7.48 -11.74 -16.84
N ALA A 92 8.34 -12.76 -16.93
CA ALA A 92 9.67 -12.65 -17.53
C ALA A 92 9.61 -12.28 -19.01
N MET A 93 8.68 -12.84 -19.79
CA MET A 93 8.47 -12.50 -21.18
C MET A 93 8.06 -11.04 -21.35
N MET A 94 7.13 -10.54 -20.54
CA MET A 94 6.71 -9.14 -20.58
C MET A 94 7.87 -8.18 -20.24
N ILE A 95 8.68 -8.49 -19.23
CA ILE A 95 9.87 -7.72 -18.85
C ILE A 95 10.88 -7.70 -20.02
N LYS A 96 11.11 -8.84 -20.68
CA LYS A 96 12.00 -8.94 -21.84
C LYS A 96 11.51 -8.11 -23.03
N LEU A 97 10.21 -8.09 -23.29
CA LEU A 97 9.60 -7.31 -24.39
C LEU A 97 9.68 -5.80 -24.13
N ASP A 98 9.54 -5.38 -22.87
CA ASP A 98 9.76 -3.98 -22.48
C ASP A 98 11.22 -3.59 -22.63
N GLY A 99 12.14 -4.35 -22.07
CA GLY A 99 13.60 -4.19 -22.20
C GLY A 99 14.17 -2.94 -21.53
N THR A 100 13.35 -2.17 -20.77
CA THR A 100 13.80 -1.01 -19.99
C THR A 100 13.83 -1.34 -18.50
N GLU A 101 14.68 -0.65 -17.72
CA GLU A 101 14.82 -0.92 -16.29
C GLU A 101 13.54 -0.59 -15.50
N ASN A 102 12.81 0.46 -15.92
CA ASN A 102 11.63 0.98 -15.23
C ASN A 102 10.31 0.70 -15.97
N LYS A 103 10.29 -0.24 -16.92
CA LYS A 103 9.10 -0.61 -17.72
C LYS A 103 8.50 0.57 -18.52
N GLY A 104 9.35 1.52 -18.93
CA GLY A 104 8.93 2.76 -19.58
C GLY A 104 8.42 2.60 -21.01
N LYS A 105 8.72 1.49 -21.69
CA LYS A 105 8.32 1.25 -23.09
C LYS A 105 6.87 0.75 -23.19
N LEU A 106 6.51 -0.27 -22.42
CA LEU A 106 5.18 -0.90 -22.46
C LEU A 106 4.25 -0.37 -21.37
N GLY A 107 4.82 0.05 -20.24
CA GLY A 107 4.12 0.54 -19.07
C GLY A 107 3.96 -0.53 -17.99
N ALA A 108 4.38 -0.23 -16.77
CA ALA A 108 4.19 -1.10 -15.62
C ALA A 108 2.70 -1.40 -15.37
N ASN A 109 1.82 -0.44 -15.63
CA ASN A 109 0.37 -0.61 -15.54
C ASN A 109 -0.17 -1.64 -16.55
N ALA A 110 0.31 -1.65 -17.79
CA ALA A 110 -0.06 -2.66 -18.79
C ALA A 110 0.39 -4.07 -18.36
N MET A 111 1.65 -4.18 -17.93
CA MET A 111 2.25 -5.46 -17.52
C MET A 111 1.59 -6.01 -16.26
N LEU A 112 1.39 -5.18 -15.24
CA LEU A 112 0.76 -5.60 -13.99
C LEU A 112 -0.68 -6.07 -14.20
N ALA A 113 -1.46 -5.38 -15.03
CA ALA A 113 -2.84 -5.77 -15.30
C ALA A 113 -2.92 -7.19 -15.91
N ILE A 114 -2.04 -7.52 -16.86
CA ILE A 114 -1.94 -8.89 -17.40
C ILE A 114 -1.48 -9.86 -16.30
N SER A 115 -0.42 -9.53 -15.58
CA SER A 115 0.17 -10.40 -14.56
C SER A 115 -0.87 -10.83 -13.50
N LEU A 116 -1.66 -9.89 -13.00
CA LEU A 116 -2.72 -10.17 -12.02
C LEU A 116 -3.91 -10.91 -12.64
N ALA A 117 -4.30 -10.58 -13.87
CA ALA A 117 -5.39 -11.26 -14.56
C ALA A 117 -5.05 -12.73 -14.87
N VAL A 118 -3.80 -13.00 -15.26
CA VAL A 118 -3.26 -14.37 -15.44
C VAL A 118 -3.35 -15.16 -14.13
N ALA A 119 -2.87 -14.60 -13.02
CA ALA A 119 -2.96 -15.27 -11.72
C ALA A 119 -4.40 -15.61 -11.31
N LYS A 120 -5.35 -14.71 -11.58
CA LYS A 120 -6.78 -14.94 -11.33
C LYS A 120 -7.36 -16.03 -12.23
N ALA A 121 -7.03 -16.04 -13.52
CA ALA A 121 -7.47 -17.07 -14.45
C ALA A 121 -6.91 -18.45 -14.05
N ALA A 122 -5.62 -18.52 -13.69
CA ALA A 122 -4.97 -19.73 -13.21
C ALA A 122 -5.56 -20.25 -11.90
N ALA A 123 -5.91 -19.37 -10.97
CA ALA A 123 -6.60 -19.74 -9.73
C ALA A 123 -7.98 -20.38 -10.01
N LEU A 124 -8.73 -19.82 -10.97
CA LEU A 124 -10.02 -20.38 -11.42
C LEU A 124 -9.85 -21.74 -12.11
N GLU A 125 -8.79 -21.92 -12.92
CA GLU A 125 -8.46 -23.24 -13.51
C GLU A 125 -8.15 -24.28 -12.42
N ALA A 126 -7.44 -23.87 -11.39
CA ALA A 126 -7.12 -24.75 -10.24
C ALA A 126 -8.33 -24.96 -9.30
N ASN A 127 -9.46 -24.31 -9.51
CA ASN A 127 -10.61 -24.25 -8.60
C ASN A 127 -10.23 -23.84 -7.17
N LEU A 128 -9.30 -22.89 -7.04
CA LEU A 128 -8.83 -22.34 -5.77
C LEU A 128 -9.14 -20.84 -5.68
N PRO A 129 -9.44 -20.30 -4.49
CA PRO A 129 -9.45 -18.86 -4.28
C PRO A 129 -8.02 -18.31 -4.50
N LEU A 130 -7.91 -17.07 -4.95
CA LEU A 130 -6.65 -16.48 -5.38
C LEU A 130 -5.56 -16.56 -4.30
N TYR A 131 -5.91 -16.22 -3.04
CA TYR A 131 -4.94 -16.26 -1.94
C TYR A 131 -4.36 -17.67 -1.72
N ARG A 132 -5.19 -18.71 -1.91
CA ARG A 132 -4.76 -20.10 -1.75
C ARG A 132 -3.94 -20.58 -2.93
N TYR A 133 -4.28 -20.16 -4.13
CA TYR A 133 -3.52 -20.48 -5.35
C TYR A 133 -2.10 -19.93 -5.27
N ILE A 134 -1.93 -18.67 -4.88
CA ILE A 134 -0.62 -18.01 -4.80
C ILE A 134 0.17 -18.47 -3.58
N GLY A 135 -0.46 -18.51 -2.41
CA GLY A 135 0.24 -18.75 -1.13
C GLY A 135 0.26 -20.21 -0.66
N GLY A 136 -0.43 -21.10 -1.37
CA GLY A 136 -0.48 -22.52 -1.04
C GLY A 136 -1.19 -22.80 0.29
N THR A 137 -0.87 -23.96 0.87
CA THR A 137 -1.54 -24.47 2.10
C THR A 137 -1.25 -23.62 3.35
N ASN A 138 -0.17 -22.84 3.36
CA ASN A 138 0.20 -22.04 4.52
C ASN A 138 -0.32 -20.57 4.45
N ALA A 139 -1.09 -20.21 3.42
CA ALA A 139 -1.75 -18.91 3.33
C ALA A 139 -2.93 -18.82 4.31
N LYS A 140 -2.69 -18.29 5.52
CA LYS A 140 -3.68 -18.30 6.62
C LYS A 140 -3.54 -17.12 7.60
N VAL A 141 -2.56 -16.25 7.41
CA VAL A 141 -2.37 -15.09 8.28
C VAL A 141 -3.20 -13.92 7.75
N LEU A 142 -4.25 -13.55 8.51
CA LEU A 142 -5.05 -12.35 8.26
C LEU A 142 -4.22 -11.12 8.66
N PRO A 143 -4.19 -10.06 7.84
CA PRO A 143 -3.38 -8.89 8.15
C PRO A 143 -4.04 -8.00 9.21
N ILE A 144 -3.24 -7.39 10.09
CA ILE A 144 -3.69 -6.26 10.93
C ILE A 144 -3.95 -5.06 10.00
N PRO A 145 -5.16 -4.47 10.01
CA PRO A 145 -5.44 -3.29 9.21
C PRO A 145 -4.77 -2.05 9.81
N MET A 146 -4.06 -1.30 8.97
CA MET A 146 -3.54 0.05 9.23
C MET A 146 -4.52 1.03 8.58
N MET A 147 -5.50 1.52 9.36
CA MET A 147 -6.62 2.28 8.81
C MET A 147 -6.34 3.78 8.88
N ASN A 148 -6.13 4.42 7.73
CA ASN A 148 -5.89 5.86 7.63
C ASN A 148 -7.17 6.66 7.92
N ILE A 149 -7.35 7.15 9.15
CA ILE A 149 -8.58 7.83 9.59
C ILE A 149 -8.49 9.35 9.57
N LEU A 150 -7.27 9.93 9.52
CA LEU A 150 -7.06 11.38 9.48
C LEU A 150 -5.87 11.71 8.59
N ASN A 151 -6.06 12.67 7.66
CA ASN A 151 -5.10 13.05 6.65
C ASN A 151 -4.54 14.45 6.83
N GLY A 152 -3.28 14.60 6.47
CA GLY A 152 -2.56 15.86 6.29
C GLY A 152 -1.69 15.82 5.03
N GLY A 153 -0.55 16.47 5.05
CA GLY A 153 0.44 16.46 3.97
C GLY A 153 -0.17 16.77 2.60
N ALA A 154 0.26 16.04 1.59
CA ALA A 154 -0.28 16.15 0.23
C ALA A 154 -1.74 15.65 0.10
N HIS A 155 -2.24 14.87 1.08
CA HIS A 155 -3.58 14.29 1.06
C HIS A 155 -4.68 15.23 1.60
N ALA A 156 -4.34 16.41 2.13
CA ALA A 156 -5.30 17.35 2.70
C ALA A 156 -4.84 18.80 2.57
N ASP A 157 -5.79 19.71 2.35
CA ASP A 157 -5.55 21.16 2.38
C ASP A 157 -5.77 21.68 3.80
N ASN A 158 -4.81 21.38 4.70
CA ASN A 158 -4.79 21.80 6.10
C ASN A 158 -3.37 22.11 6.58
N LYS A 159 -3.17 22.37 7.89
CA LYS A 159 -1.87 22.72 8.46
C LYS A 159 -1.13 21.53 9.12
N ILE A 160 -1.40 20.34 8.67
CA ILE A 160 -0.72 19.12 9.13
C ILE A 160 0.36 18.78 8.09
N ASP A 161 1.62 18.63 8.51
CA ASP A 161 2.72 18.29 7.61
C ASP A 161 2.76 16.79 7.28
N PHE A 162 2.48 15.92 8.26
CA PHE A 162 2.48 14.47 8.05
C PHE A 162 1.23 14.01 7.32
N GLN A 163 1.40 13.03 6.44
CA GLN A 163 0.39 12.66 5.45
C GLN A 163 -0.76 11.86 6.03
N GLU A 164 -0.49 10.87 6.92
CA GLU A 164 -1.52 9.96 7.41
C GLU A 164 -1.35 9.62 8.88
N PHE A 165 -2.49 9.58 9.59
CA PHE A 165 -2.59 9.09 10.95
C PHE A 165 -3.52 7.89 10.94
N MET A 166 -2.96 6.71 11.24
CA MET A 166 -3.63 5.42 11.13
C MET A 166 -3.86 4.81 12.50
N VAL A 167 -4.97 4.07 12.64
CA VAL A 167 -5.23 3.20 13.79
C VAL A 167 -4.93 1.76 13.43
N MET A 168 -4.31 1.04 14.37
CA MET A 168 -3.98 -0.38 14.25
C MET A 168 -4.60 -1.15 15.42
N PRO A 169 -5.60 -2.01 15.21
CA PRO A 169 -6.27 -2.80 16.26
C PRO A 169 -5.43 -4.05 16.63
N VAL A 170 -4.24 -3.81 17.19
CA VAL A 170 -3.25 -4.86 17.50
C VAL A 170 -3.69 -5.84 18.57
N GLY A 171 -4.62 -5.44 19.43
CA GLY A 171 -5.13 -6.29 20.53
C GLY A 171 -6.34 -7.14 20.18
N ALA A 172 -6.90 -7.02 18.97
CA ALA A 172 -8.06 -7.79 18.52
C ALA A 172 -7.74 -9.29 18.43
N SER A 173 -8.78 -10.12 18.51
CA SER A 173 -8.64 -11.58 18.47
C SER A 173 -8.79 -12.15 17.07
N SER A 174 -9.40 -11.38 16.15
CA SER A 174 -9.67 -11.76 14.77
C SER A 174 -9.59 -10.54 13.86
N PHE A 175 -9.54 -10.76 12.55
CA PHE A 175 -9.59 -9.66 11.58
C PHE A 175 -10.92 -8.90 11.67
N SER A 176 -12.04 -9.62 11.73
CA SER A 176 -13.38 -9.02 11.82
C SER A 176 -13.55 -8.16 13.07
N GLU A 177 -13.05 -8.61 14.23
CA GLU A 177 -13.04 -7.80 15.45
C GLU A 177 -12.16 -6.55 15.29
N GLY A 178 -10.96 -6.71 14.72
CA GLY A 178 -10.07 -5.57 14.46
C GLY A 178 -10.70 -4.53 13.51
N LEU A 179 -11.36 -4.99 12.47
CA LEU A 179 -12.09 -4.12 11.56
C LEU A 179 -13.26 -3.40 12.27
N GLN A 180 -14.02 -4.10 13.10
CA GLN A 180 -15.08 -3.50 13.92
C GLN A 180 -14.52 -2.35 14.76
N TRP A 181 -13.44 -2.58 15.50
CA TRP A 181 -12.81 -1.54 16.33
C TRP A 181 -12.40 -0.32 15.48
N GLY A 182 -11.79 -0.54 14.32
CA GLY A 182 -11.40 0.54 13.41
C GLY A 182 -12.61 1.36 12.93
N VAL A 183 -13.72 0.71 12.57
CA VAL A 183 -14.97 1.37 12.15
C VAL A 183 -15.58 2.19 13.30
N GLU A 184 -15.63 1.63 14.51
CA GLU A 184 -16.17 2.32 15.68
C GLU A 184 -15.33 3.55 16.04
N ILE A 185 -13.98 3.45 15.95
CA ILE A 185 -13.07 4.58 16.15
C ILE A 185 -13.27 5.64 15.07
N PHE A 186 -13.44 5.24 13.81
CA PHE A 186 -13.73 6.16 12.69
C PHE A 186 -15.01 6.98 12.97
N HIS A 187 -16.09 6.35 13.44
CA HIS A 187 -17.32 7.05 13.78
C HIS A 187 -17.16 7.92 15.04
N ALA A 188 -16.39 7.47 16.03
CA ALA A 188 -16.05 8.27 17.20
C ALA A 188 -15.26 9.52 16.80
N LEU A 189 -14.27 9.39 15.90
CA LEU A 189 -13.50 10.51 15.35
C LEU A 189 -14.40 11.53 14.65
N LYS A 190 -15.37 11.07 13.86
CA LYS A 190 -16.37 11.96 13.26
C LYS A 190 -17.09 12.80 14.29
N SER A 191 -17.47 12.19 15.41
CA SER A 191 -18.16 12.87 16.51
C SER A 191 -17.24 13.85 17.24
N VAL A 192 -15.98 13.48 17.48
CA VAL A 192 -14.95 14.36 18.10
C VAL A 192 -14.70 15.59 17.23
N LEU A 193 -14.52 15.39 15.93
CA LEU A 193 -14.30 16.49 14.98
C LEU A 193 -15.48 17.46 14.94
N LYS A 194 -16.72 16.95 14.88
CA LYS A 194 -17.93 17.78 14.92
C LYS A 194 -18.01 18.62 16.20
N LYS A 195 -17.71 18.03 17.37
CA LYS A 195 -17.72 18.74 18.66
C LYS A 195 -16.68 19.87 18.70
N LYS A 196 -15.55 19.69 18.02
CA LYS A 196 -14.49 20.71 17.87
C LYS A 196 -14.79 21.75 16.77
N GLY A 197 -15.88 21.60 16.01
CA GLY A 197 -16.24 22.48 14.89
C GLY A 197 -15.45 22.23 13.61
N TYR A 198 -14.77 21.08 13.49
CA TYR A 198 -14.01 20.71 12.31
C TYR A 198 -14.88 20.02 11.24
N SER A 199 -14.45 20.12 9.98
CA SER A 199 -15.04 19.39 8.86
C SER A 199 -14.92 17.88 9.06
N THR A 200 -15.95 17.15 8.64
CA THR A 200 -15.96 15.68 8.57
C THR A 200 -16.02 15.18 7.11
N ASN A 201 -15.57 15.99 6.17
CA ASN A 201 -15.35 15.54 4.79
C ASN A 201 -14.18 14.57 4.77
N VAL A 202 -14.21 13.65 3.81
CA VAL A 202 -13.16 12.64 3.64
C VAL A 202 -12.34 12.90 2.38
N GLY A 203 -11.06 12.52 2.44
CA GLY A 203 -10.14 12.58 1.30
C GLY A 203 -10.22 11.33 0.40
N ASP A 204 -9.27 11.21 -0.50
CA ASP A 204 -9.20 10.16 -1.53
C ASP A 204 -9.16 8.74 -0.94
N GLU A 205 -8.60 8.58 0.25
CA GLU A 205 -8.45 7.29 0.93
C GLU A 205 -9.52 7.02 2.00
N GLY A 206 -10.52 7.91 2.10
CA GLY A 206 -11.66 7.76 3.00
C GLY A 206 -11.45 8.26 4.42
N GLY A 207 -10.24 8.71 4.80
CA GLY A 207 -9.95 9.37 6.08
C GLY A 207 -10.42 10.82 6.11
N PHE A 208 -10.69 11.37 7.30
CA PHE A 208 -11.12 12.76 7.44
C PHE A 208 -10.01 13.74 7.08
N VAL A 209 -10.42 14.91 6.56
CA VAL A 209 -9.52 16.02 6.17
C VAL A 209 -9.88 17.32 6.94
N PRO A 210 -9.80 17.32 8.26
CA PRO A 210 -10.14 18.48 9.07
C PRO A 210 -9.06 19.57 8.95
N ASN A 211 -9.45 20.84 9.12
CA ASN A 211 -8.50 21.96 9.17
C ASN A 211 -7.84 22.08 10.56
N ILE A 212 -7.20 21.02 11.01
CA ILE A 212 -6.38 20.96 12.24
C ILE A 212 -5.09 21.76 12.03
N GLN A 213 -4.55 22.33 13.11
CA GLN A 213 -3.53 23.36 13.04
C GLN A 213 -2.09 22.85 13.27
N SER A 214 -1.91 21.62 13.75
CA SER A 214 -0.58 21.03 14.00
C SER A 214 -0.61 19.50 13.94
N ASN A 215 0.57 18.89 13.78
CA ASN A 215 0.75 17.44 13.81
C ASN A 215 0.38 16.86 15.18
N GLU A 216 0.72 17.58 16.27
CA GLU A 216 0.40 17.19 17.66
C GLU A 216 -1.11 17.17 17.87
N GLU A 217 -1.84 18.20 17.44
CA GLU A 217 -3.29 18.22 17.56
C GLU A 217 -3.95 17.08 16.78
N ALA A 218 -3.37 16.70 15.65
CA ALA A 218 -3.88 15.59 14.83
C ALA A 218 -3.79 14.26 15.59
N ILE A 219 -2.61 13.89 16.09
CA ILE A 219 -2.43 12.62 16.82
C ILE A 219 -3.25 12.59 18.12
N GLU A 220 -3.32 13.69 18.87
CA GLU A 220 -4.11 13.79 20.10
C GLU A 220 -5.62 13.69 19.83
N THR A 221 -6.08 14.20 18.66
CA THR A 221 -7.48 14.05 18.23
C THR A 221 -7.80 12.59 17.91
N VAL A 222 -6.87 11.86 17.26
CA VAL A 222 -7.02 10.42 17.02
C VAL A 222 -7.03 9.63 18.34
N LEU A 223 -6.14 9.93 19.28
CA LEU A 223 -6.12 9.30 20.61
C LEU A 223 -7.42 9.53 21.38
N THR A 224 -7.96 10.76 21.30
CA THR A 224 -9.26 11.10 21.89
C THR A 224 -10.38 10.27 21.26
N ALA A 225 -10.34 10.02 19.96
CA ALA A 225 -11.33 9.18 19.27
C ALA A 225 -11.25 7.72 19.71
N ILE A 226 -10.05 7.15 19.86
CA ILE A 226 -9.85 5.78 20.36
C ILE A 226 -10.47 5.63 21.76
N GLN A 227 -10.17 6.58 22.67
CA GLN A 227 -10.72 6.57 24.03
C GLN A 227 -12.24 6.77 24.06
N SER A 228 -12.76 7.66 23.19
CA SER A 228 -14.21 7.91 23.07
C SER A 228 -14.98 6.71 22.53
N ALA A 229 -14.32 5.84 21.74
CA ALA A 229 -14.86 4.57 21.28
C ALA A 229 -14.78 3.46 22.37
N GLY A 230 -14.15 3.72 23.51
CA GLY A 230 -14.03 2.78 24.64
C GLY A 230 -12.80 1.88 24.58
N TYR A 231 -11.85 2.14 23.67
CA TYR A 231 -10.64 1.31 23.51
C TYR A 231 -9.42 1.88 24.24
N LYS A 232 -8.54 0.98 24.69
CA LYS A 232 -7.28 1.33 25.35
C LYS A 232 -6.19 1.58 24.32
N THR A 233 -5.62 2.78 24.32
CA THR A 233 -4.47 3.15 23.49
C THR A 233 -3.24 2.32 23.86
N GLY A 234 -2.48 1.90 22.85
CA GLY A 234 -1.25 1.09 22.98
C GLY A 234 -1.50 -0.41 23.11
N SER A 235 -2.39 -0.85 24.02
CA SER A 235 -2.62 -2.28 24.26
C SER A 235 -3.68 -2.91 23.34
N GLN A 236 -4.76 -2.18 23.03
CA GLN A 236 -5.80 -2.63 22.11
C GLN A 236 -5.61 -2.01 20.74
N VAL A 237 -5.40 -0.70 20.70
CA VAL A 237 -5.23 0.06 19.45
C VAL A 237 -4.00 0.93 19.54
N SER A 238 -3.08 0.73 18.62
CA SER A 238 -1.87 1.55 18.47
C SER A 238 -2.00 2.50 17.29
N ILE A 239 -1.05 3.43 17.19
CA ILE A 239 -0.97 4.41 16.10
C ILE A 239 0.11 3.98 15.10
N ALA A 240 -0.21 4.06 13.81
CA ALA A 240 0.76 4.09 12.74
C ALA A 240 0.69 5.45 12.00
N MET A 241 1.79 5.85 11.42
CA MET A 241 1.90 7.10 10.70
C MET A 241 2.55 6.90 9.34
N ASP A 242 2.12 7.68 8.36
CA ASP A 242 2.89 7.95 7.15
C ASP A 242 3.30 9.42 7.18
N ALA A 243 4.59 9.64 7.27
CA ALA A 243 5.15 10.99 7.35
C ALA A 243 5.42 11.61 5.97
N ALA A 244 5.62 10.78 4.94
CA ALA A 244 5.94 11.16 3.57
C ALA A 244 7.04 12.24 3.51
N ASN A 245 8.14 12.05 4.27
CA ASN A 245 9.14 13.09 4.50
C ASN A 245 9.97 13.48 3.27
N SER A 246 9.86 12.76 2.16
CA SER A 246 10.37 13.22 0.87
C SER A 246 9.73 14.54 0.42
N GLU A 247 8.44 14.76 0.74
CA GLU A 247 7.70 15.99 0.48
C GLU A 247 8.20 17.19 1.32
N LEU A 248 8.79 16.93 2.47
CA LEU A 248 9.32 17.96 3.37
C LEU A 248 10.81 18.26 3.13
N TRP A 249 11.49 17.42 2.33
CA TRP A 249 12.92 17.54 2.09
C TRP A 249 13.29 18.65 1.12
N ASN A 250 14.07 19.64 1.58
CA ASN A 250 14.66 20.65 0.74
C ASN A 250 16.12 20.30 0.41
N ALA A 251 16.36 19.81 -0.82
CA ALA A 251 17.68 19.36 -1.26
C ALA A 251 18.74 20.47 -1.29
N LYS A 252 18.35 21.75 -1.49
CA LYS A 252 19.28 22.89 -1.50
C LYS A 252 19.76 23.24 -0.11
N GLU A 253 18.85 23.26 0.85
CA GLU A 253 19.16 23.56 2.25
C GLU A 253 19.63 22.32 3.04
N LYS A 254 19.44 21.11 2.49
CA LYS A 254 19.65 19.83 3.17
C LYS A 254 18.92 19.77 4.52
N LYS A 255 17.66 20.16 4.51
CA LYS A 255 16.78 20.24 5.68
C LYS A 255 15.37 19.79 5.34
N TYR A 256 14.70 19.26 6.35
CA TYR A 256 13.27 19.03 6.36
C TYR A 256 12.56 20.32 6.80
N ILE A 257 11.53 20.73 6.06
CA ILE A 257 10.80 21.99 6.31
C ILE A 257 9.33 21.66 6.53
N PHE A 258 8.81 21.95 7.70
CA PHE A 258 7.39 21.81 8.07
C PHE A 258 6.60 23.00 7.50
N HIS A 259 6.44 23.03 6.18
CA HIS A 259 5.96 24.18 5.44
C HIS A 259 4.45 24.44 5.59
N LYS A 260 3.67 23.45 6.05
CA LYS A 260 2.23 23.59 6.26
C LYS A 260 1.89 24.09 7.66
N SER A 261 2.67 23.75 8.67
CA SER A 261 2.44 24.14 10.06
C SER A 261 3.21 25.43 10.44
N ASP A 262 4.37 25.30 11.03
CA ASP A 262 5.11 26.40 11.68
C ASP A 262 6.35 26.87 10.89
N GLY A 263 6.68 26.25 9.77
CA GLY A 263 7.86 26.53 8.96
C GLY A 263 9.18 26.06 9.58
N LYS A 264 9.12 25.20 10.60
CA LYS A 264 10.32 24.67 11.28
C LYS A 264 11.23 23.94 10.31
N LYS A 265 12.52 24.26 10.40
CA LYS A 265 13.58 23.63 9.61
C LYS A 265 14.41 22.71 10.49
N MET A 266 14.59 21.47 10.07
CA MET A 266 15.34 20.46 10.82
C MET A 266 16.38 19.78 9.95
N THR A 267 17.57 19.50 10.51
CA THR A 267 18.52 18.56 9.91
C THR A 267 18.03 17.13 10.10
N SER A 268 18.66 16.15 9.43
CA SER A 268 18.32 14.73 9.60
C SER A 268 18.43 14.30 11.08
N GLU A 269 19.48 14.74 11.79
CA GLU A 269 19.68 14.43 13.21
C GLU A 269 18.58 15.04 14.09
N GLN A 270 18.13 16.24 13.77
CA GLN A 270 17.04 16.90 14.51
C GLN A 270 15.69 16.22 14.27
N LEU A 271 15.43 15.75 13.04
CA LEU A 271 14.23 14.98 12.73
C LEU A 271 14.22 13.61 13.41
N VAL A 272 15.39 12.92 13.47
CA VAL A 272 15.54 11.67 14.24
C VAL A 272 15.18 11.87 15.72
N LYS A 273 15.66 12.97 16.34
CA LYS A 273 15.28 13.31 17.73
C LYS A 273 13.80 13.64 17.88
N TYR A 274 13.20 14.26 16.87
CA TYR A 274 11.74 14.51 16.84
C TYR A 274 10.98 13.20 16.89
N TRP A 275 11.35 12.21 16.05
CA TRP A 275 10.75 10.89 16.04
C TRP A 275 10.99 10.11 17.34
N GLU A 276 12.19 10.18 17.91
CA GLU A 276 12.52 9.56 19.21
C GLU A 276 11.56 10.08 20.31
N ASN A 277 11.33 11.39 20.35
CA ASN A 277 10.40 12.00 21.29
C ASN A 277 8.96 11.56 21.07
N TRP A 278 8.52 11.50 19.81
CA TRP A 278 7.15 11.10 19.47
C TRP A 278 6.89 9.62 19.81
N VAL A 279 7.79 8.71 19.49
CA VAL A 279 7.68 7.28 19.84
C VAL A 279 7.69 7.08 21.37
N ARG A 280 8.38 7.95 22.12
CA ARG A 280 8.35 7.90 23.59
C ARG A 280 7.06 8.45 24.19
N GLN A 281 6.46 9.47 23.56
CA GLN A 281 5.30 10.21 24.07
C GLN A 281 3.97 9.56 23.69
N TYR A 282 3.88 9.00 22.48
CA TYR A 282 2.67 8.46 21.89
C TYR A 282 2.78 6.96 21.64
N PRO A 283 1.66 6.22 21.60
CA PRO A 283 1.66 4.78 21.32
C PRO A 283 1.87 4.49 19.82
N ILE A 284 2.92 5.07 19.24
CA ILE A 284 3.29 4.90 17.85
C ILE A 284 4.09 3.60 17.72
N VAL A 285 3.61 2.67 16.88
CA VAL A 285 4.26 1.38 16.63
C VAL A 285 4.81 1.26 15.21
N SER A 286 4.45 2.19 14.31
CA SER A 286 4.91 2.17 12.92
C SER A 286 5.01 3.59 12.36
N ILE A 287 6.12 3.88 11.68
CA ILE A 287 6.38 5.13 10.95
C ILE A 287 6.81 4.77 9.53
N GLU A 288 6.00 5.17 8.55
CA GLU A 288 6.30 5.07 7.13
C GLU A 288 6.97 6.35 6.66
N ASP A 289 8.01 6.18 5.85
CA ASP A 289 8.84 7.24 5.27
C ASP A 289 9.21 8.36 6.27
N GLY A 290 9.73 7.92 7.43
CA GLY A 290 10.19 8.79 8.50
C GLY A 290 11.37 9.70 8.12
N MET A 291 12.04 9.43 6.99
CA MET A 291 13.08 10.23 6.35
C MET A 291 12.82 10.26 4.84
N ALA A 292 13.47 11.17 4.12
CA ALA A 292 13.37 11.26 2.66
C ALA A 292 13.98 10.03 1.95
N GLU A 293 13.47 9.68 0.78
CA GLU A 293 13.78 8.46 0.01
C GLU A 293 15.26 8.24 -0.33
N ASP A 294 16.07 9.30 -0.36
CA ASP A 294 17.51 9.23 -0.63
C ASP A 294 18.37 9.69 0.55
N ASP A 295 17.78 10.04 1.71
CA ASP A 295 18.52 10.34 2.94
C ASP A 295 18.92 9.05 3.70
N TRP A 296 19.68 8.17 3.07
CA TRP A 296 20.13 6.89 3.64
C TRP A 296 20.85 7.02 4.98
N LYS A 297 21.57 8.12 5.19
CA LYS A 297 22.25 8.39 6.48
C LYS A 297 21.23 8.71 7.58
N GLY A 298 20.24 9.55 7.26
CA GLY A 298 19.13 9.85 8.18
C GLY A 298 18.34 8.60 8.52
N TRP A 299 18.01 7.77 7.53
CA TRP A 299 17.34 6.49 7.72
C TRP A 299 18.12 5.54 8.64
N LYS A 300 19.43 5.41 8.44
CA LYS A 300 20.28 4.59 9.30
C LYS A 300 20.25 5.09 10.75
N MET A 301 20.43 6.40 10.97
CA MET A 301 20.35 7.00 12.31
C MET A 301 18.96 6.77 12.95
N LEU A 302 17.88 6.91 12.18
CA LEU A 302 16.53 6.66 12.67
C LEU A 302 16.38 5.20 13.10
N THR A 303 16.86 4.26 12.27
CA THR A 303 16.80 2.82 12.55
C THR A 303 17.55 2.46 13.82
N GLU A 304 18.77 2.97 14.01
CA GLU A 304 19.58 2.77 15.20
C GLU A 304 18.93 3.37 16.45
N THR A 305 18.16 4.47 16.31
CA THR A 305 17.58 5.20 17.46
C THR A 305 16.27 4.57 17.92
N VAL A 306 15.35 4.24 17.01
CA VAL A 306 13.99 3.80 17.38
C VAL A 306 13.59 2.44 16.79
N GLY A 307 14.37 1.85 15.89
CA GLY A 307 14.00 0.63 15.15
C GLY A 307 13.73 -0.60 16.03
N SER A 308 14.30 -0.65 17.26
CA SER A 308 13.98 -1.71 18.22
C SER A 308 12.65 -1.53 18.97
N LYS A 309 11.99 -0.39 18.80
CA LYS A 309 10.74 -0.02 19.49
C LYS A 309 9.61 0.36 18.54
N CYS A 310 9.94 0.61 17.27
CA CYS A 310 9.01 1.09 16.27
C CYS A 310 9.33 0.45 14.91
N GLN A 311 8.29 0.02 14.21
CA GLN A 311 8.39 -0.41 12.83
C GLN A 311 8.71 0.81 11.96
N LEU A 312 9.76 0.71 11.15
CA LEU A 312 10.19 1.74 10.22
C LEU A 312 9.99 1.22 8.81
N VAL A 313 8.99 1.77 8.14
CA VAL A 313 8.49 1.28 6.84
C VAL A 313 9.08 2.12 5.73
N GLY A 314 9.75 1.47 4.78
CA GLY A 314 10.18 2.11 3.54
C GLY A 314 9.12 1.92 2.45
N ASP A 315 8.47 3.03 2.05
CA ASP A 315 7.64 3.14 0.85
C ASP A 315 8.50 3.71 -0.30
N ASP A 316 8.68 5.01 -0.37
CA ASP A 316 9.51 5.66 -1.39
C ASP A 316 10.99 5.24 -1.28
N LEU A 317 11.45 4.90 -0.07
CA LEU A 317 12.79 4.35 0.15
C LEU A 317 13.06 3.09 -0.69
N PHE A 318 12.10 2.16 -0.75
CA PHE A 318 12.28 0.83 -1.36
C PHE A 318 11.51 0.65 -2.67
N VAL A 319 10.40 1.33 -2.87
CA VAL A 319 9.49 1.26 -4.03
C VAL A 319 9.20 -0.19 -4.49
N THR A 320 9.05 -1.11 -3.52
CA THR A 320 8.85 -2.56 -3.78
C THR A 320 9.97 -3.18 -4.65
N ASN A 321 11.14 -2.54 -4.74
CA ASN A 321 12.24 -2.92 -5.62
C ASN A 321 13.32 -3.70 -4.86
N VAL A 322 13.61 -4.94 -5.32
CA VAL A 322 14.59 -5.83 -4.68
C VAL A 322 15.98 -5.23 -4.57
N LYS A 323 16.43 -4.41 -5.54
CA LYS A 323 17.76 -3.78 -5.50
C LYS A 323 17.88 -2.75 -4.38
N ARG A 324 16.83 -1.92 -4.21
CA ARG A 324 16.80 -0.91 -3.12
C ARG A 324 16.62 -1.58 -1.76
N LEU A 325 15.77 -2.62 -1.69
CA LEU A 325 15.58 -3.43 -0.48
C LEU A 325 16.89 -4.13 -0.07
N GLU A 326 17.61 -4.73 -1.01
CA GLU A 326 18.90 -5.36 -0.77
C GLU A 326 19.92 -4.37 -0.16
N ARG A 327 19.92 -3.14 -0.66
CA ARG A 327 20.74 -2.06 -0.07
C ARG A 327 20.33 -1.77 1.37
N GLY A 328 19.03 -1.62 1.64
CA GLY A 328 18.52 -1.37 2.99
C GLY A 328 18.90 -2.48 3.97
N ILE A 329 18.80 -3.74 3.54
CA ILE A 329 19.21 -4.91 4.33
C ILE A 329 20.71 -4.86 4.65
N LYS A 330 21.55 -4.60 3.64
CA LYS A 330 23.03 -4.53 3.81
C LYS A 330 23.46 -3.37 4.72
N GLU A 331 22.74 -2.24 4.66
CA GLU A 331 23.06 -1.05 5.46
C GLU A 331 22.33 -1.01 6.81
N ASN A 332 21.53 -2.02 7.16
CA ASN A 332 20.65 -2.07 8.33
C ASN A 332 19.75 -0.83 8.42
N THR A 333 19.01 -0.56 7.36
CA THR A 333 18.20 0.65 7.19
C THR A 333 16.73 0.27 7.08
N ALA A 334 15.85 0.85 7.90
CA ALA A 334 14.46 0.46 8.10
C ALA A 334 14.34 -0.98 8.66
N ASN A 335 13.11 -1.49 8.85
CA ASN A 335 12.83 -2.85 9.28
C ASN A 335 11.51 -3.40 8.73
N ALA A 336 10.90 -2.67 7.79
CA ALA A 336 9.68 -3.08 7.12
C ALA A 336 9.62 -2.54 5.69
N LEU A 337 8.98 -3.30 4.80
CA LEU A 337 8.72 -2.97 3.41
C LEU A 337 7.23 -2.67 3.21
N LEU A 338 6.90 -1.51 2.65
CA LEU A 338 5.59 -1.29 2.06
C LEU A 338 5.53 -1.92 0.67
N VAL A 339 4.50 -2.71 0.40
CA VAL A 339 4.37 -3.49 -0.83
C VAL A 339 3.27 -2.90 -1.69
N LYS A 340 3.63 -2.22 -2.75
CA LYS A 340 2.73 -1.65 -3.75
C LYS A 340 2.98 -2.33 -5.10
N VAL A 341 2.07 -3.20 -5.51
CA VAL A 341 2.24 -4.04 -6.71
C VAL A 341 2.55 -3.24 -7.99
N ASN A 342 2.03 -2.03 -8.12
CA ASN A 342 2.25 -1.20 -9.29
C ASN A 342 3.58 -0.42 -9.28
N GLN A 343 4.28 -0.31 -8.15
CA GLN A 343 5.61 0.31 -8.09
C GLN A 343 6.67 -0.53 -8.80
N ILE A 344 6.45 -1.83 -8.90
CA ILE A 344 7.37 -2.77 -9.56
C ILE A 344 6.80 -3.34 -10.86
N GLY A 345 5.49 -3.62 -10.93
CA GLY A 345 4.75 -3.86 -12.17
C GLY A 345 4.55 -5.31 -12.59
N THR A 346 4.93 -6.32 -11.79
CA THR A 346 4.53 -7.72 -11.97
C THR A 346 4.29 -8.41 -10.63
N LEU A 347 3.47 -9.46 -10.62
CA LEU A 347 3.23 -10.29 -9.44
C LEU A 347 4.50 -11.03 -9.00
N THR A 348 5.25 -11.58 -9.95
CA THR A 348 6.51 -12.31 -9.66
C THR A 348 7.53 -11.40 -8.95
N GLU A 349 7.75 -10.18 -9.44
CA GLU A 349 8.67 -9.25 -8.77
C GLU A 349 8.17 -8.83 -7.40
N THR A 350 6.83 -8.65 -7.23
CA THR A 350 6.21 -8.37 -5.94
C THR A 350 6.46 -9.50 -4.94
N ILE A 351 6.23 -10.76 -5.34
CA ILE A 351 6.50 -11.94 -4.50
C ILE A 351 7.98 -12.01 -4.12
N ASN A 352 8.89 -11.75 -5.05
CA ASN A 352 10.33 -11.75 -4.80
C ASN A 352 10.74 -10.68 -3.77
N ALA A 353 10.16 -9.47 -3.85
CA ALA A 353 10.42 -8.41 -2.87
C ALA A 353 9.91 -8.79 -1.47
N VAL A 354 8.69 -9.32 -1.37
CA VAL A 354 8.12 -9.80 -0.09
C VAL A 354 8.97 -10.92 0.49
N SER A 355 9.33 -11.91 -0.32
CA SER A 355 10.15 -13.05 0.13
C SER A 355 11.52 -12.61 0.63
N MET A 356 12.19 -11.70 -0.09
CA MET A 356 13.48 -11.12 0.32
C MET A 356 13.34 -10.38 1.66
N ALA A 357 12.30 -9.55 1.84
CA ALA A 357 12.04 -8.83 3.08
C ALA A 357 11.89 -9.80 4.26
N GLN A 358 10.98 -10.76 4.14
CA GLN A 358 10.68 -11.73 5.21
C GLN A 358 11.88 -12.61 5.58
N GLN A 359 12.64 -13.11 4.59
CA GLN A 359 13.85 -13.90 4.82
C GLN A 359 14.95 -13.14 5.56
N ASN A 360 14.93 -11.80 5.50
CA ASN A 360 15.88 -10.94 6.19
C ASN A 360 15.33 -10.27 7.45
N GLY A 361 14.17 -10.73 7.95
CA GLY A 361 13.55 -10.24 9.19
C GLY A 361 12.86 -8.90 9.08
N TYR A 362 12.58 -8.43 7.87
CA TYR A 362 11.73 -7.25 7.63
C TYR A 362 10.25 -7.64 7.66
N ASN A 363 9.44 -6.82 8.29
CA ASN A 363 7.99 -6.91 8.15
C ASN A 363 7.56 -6.51 6.74
N THR A 364 6.39 -6.98 6.33
CA THR A 364 5.79 -6.60 5.05
C THR A 364 4.38 -6.09 5.26
N ILE A 365 4.04 -4.99 4.59
CA ILE A 365 2.72 -4.38 4.65
C ILE A 365 2.17 -4.31 3.22
N MET A 366 1.13 -5.06 2.91
CA MET A 366 0.44 -4.94 1.62
C MET A 366 -0.30 -3.61 1.56
N SER A 367 -0.14 -2.85 0.48
CA SER A 367 -0.66 -1.49 0.40
C SER A 367 -1.48 -1.22 -0.86
N HIS A 368 -2.51 -0.39 -0.68
CA HIS A 368 -3.24 0.26 -1.75
C HIS A 368 -2.45 1.42 -2.37
N ARG A 369 -3.09 2.12 -3.31
CA ARG A 369 -2.67 3.45 -3.78
C ARG A 369 -3.81 4.46 -3.59
N SER A 370 -3.50 5.75 -3.78
CA SER A 370 -4.51 6.82 -3.66
C SER A 370 -5.65 6.68 -4.67
N GLY A 371 -5.34 6.30 -5.91
CA GLY A 371 -6.34 5.94 -6.93
C GLY A 371 -6.53 4.43 -6.99
N GLU A 372 -7.64 3.97 -6.43
CA GLU A 372 -8.03 2.56 -6.40
C GLU A 372 -9.24 2.28 -7.29
N THR A 373 -9.55 1.00 -7.44
CA THR A 373 -10.77 0.49 -8.06
C THR A 373 -11.46 -0.46 -7.09
N GLU A 374 -12.54 -1.12 -7.48
CA GLU A 374 -13.19 -2.19 -6.70
C GLU A 374 -12.37 -3.49 -6.68
N ASP A 375 -11.28 -3.57 -7.44
CA ASP A 375 -10.39 -4.73 -7.45
C ASP A 375 -9.83 -4.99 -6.03
N SER A 376 -10.01 -6.20 -5.52
CA SER A 376 -9.62 -6.60 -4.18
C SER A 376 -8.35 -7.47 -4.12
N THR A 377 -7.61 -7.58 -5.20
CA THR A 377 -6.45 -8.49 -5.33
C THR A 377 -5.45 -8.34 -4.20
N ILE A 378 -5.18 -7.10 -3.73
CA ILE A 378 -4.23 -6.87 -2.64
C ILE A 378 -4.67 -7.49 -1.31
N ALA A 379 -5.96 -7.71 -1.09
CA ALA A 379 -6.45 -8.43 0.08
C ALA A 379 -6.07 -9.92 0.00
N ASP A 380 -6.26 -10.55 -1.16
CA ASP A 380 -5.82 -11.92 -1.40
C ASP A 380 -4.29 -12.04 -1.28
N LEU A 381 -3.53 -11.08 -1.84
CA LEU A 381 -2.06 -11.08 -1.76
C LEU A 381 -1.55 -10.92 -0.33
N ALA A 382 -2.20 -10.10 0.49
CA ALA A 382 -1.82 -9.92 1.89
C ALA A 382 -1.86 -11.24 2.68
N VAL A 383 -2.89 -12.07 2.42
CA VAL A 383 -3.04 -13.40 3.03
C VAL A 383 -2.15 -14.43 2.33
N ALA A 384 -2.09 -14.43 0.99
CA ALA A 384 -1.26 -15.34 0.22
C ALA A 384 0.21 -15.32 0.66
N LEU A 385 0.74 -14.12 0.87
CA LEU A 385 2.14 -13.90 1.23
C LEU A 385 2.37 -13.79 2.75
N ASN A 386 1.32 -14.03 3.55
CA ASN A 386 1.36 -13.89 5.01
C ASN A 386 2.03 -12.57 5.45
N CYS A 387 1.66 -11.46 4.82
CA CYS A 387 2.26 -10.15 5.11
C CYS A 387 2.05 -9.69 6.55
N GLY A 388 0.98 -10.15 7.19
CA GLY A 388 0.64 -9.83 8.58
C GLY A 388 0.06 -8.43 8.78
N GLN A 389 0.17 -7.54 7.80
CA GLN A 389 -0.34 -6.17 7.84
C GLN A 389 -0.86 -5.73 6.48
N ILE A 390 -1.88 -4.85 6.47
CA ILE A 390 -2.42 -4.23 5.25
C ILE A 390 -2.74 -2.75 5.49
N LYS A 391 -2.27 -1.89 4.59
CA LYS A 391 -2.61 -0.46 4.51
C LYS A 391 -3.52 -0.26 3.31
N THR A 392 -4.85 -0.11 3.54
CA THR A 392 -5.81 -0.01 2.44
C THR A 392 -6.89 1.05 2.66
N GLY A 393 -6.49 2.15 3.29
CA GLY A 393 -7.32 3.32 3.53
C GLY A 393 -8.19 3.23 4.76
N SER A 394 -9.21 4.06 4.84
CA SER A 394 -10.09 4.21 5.99
C SER A 394 -11.31 3.29 5.92
N ALA A 395 -12.20 3.42 6.92
CA ALA A 395 -13.49 2.73 7.01
C ALA A 395 -14.60 3.42 6.18
N SER A 396 -14.25 3.99 5.04
CA SER A 396 -15.20 4.63 4.13
C SER A 396 -14.70 4.56 2.69
N ARG A 397 -15.58 4.78 1.72
CA ARG A 397 -15.40 4.62 0.26
C ARG A 397 -15.35 3.14 -0.16
N SER A 398 -16.15 2.78 -1.15
CA SER A 398 -16.33 1.39 -1.62
C SER A 398 -15.05 0.76 -2.17
N ASP A 399 -14.18 1.56 -2.78
CA ASP A 399 -12.87 1.16 -3.28
C ASP A 399 -11.93 0.66 -2.15
N ARG A 400 -12.07 1.19 -0.93
CA ARG A 400 -11.35 0.71 0.27
C ARG A 400 -12.06 -0.47 0.91
N MET A 401 -13.39 -0.34 1.10
CA MET A 401 -14.19 -1.39 1.73
C MET A 401 -14.18 -2.69 0.94
N ALA A 402 -13.99 -2.67 -0.38
CA ALA A 402 -13.86 -3.87 -1.20
C ALA A 402 -12.76 -4.81 -0.70
N LYS A 403 -11.60 -4.25 -0.28
CA LYS A 403 -10.47 -5.00 0.26
C LYS A 403 -10.76 -5.58 1.65
N TYR A 404 -11.35 -4.77 2.54
CA TYR A 404 -11.74 -5.22 3.88
C TYR A 404 -12.83 -6.30 3.81
N ASN A 405 -13.83 -6.15 2.95
CA ASN A 405 -14.87 -7.15 2.74
C ASN A 405 -14.30 -8.46 2.18
N GLN A 406 -13.28 -8.38 1.33
CA GLN A 406 -12.60 -9.58 0.83
C GLN A 406 -11.85 -10.32 1.95
N LEU A 407 -11.20 -9.59 2.85
CA LEU A 407 -10.52 -10.19 4.01
C LEU A 407 -11.51 -10.86 4.98
N ILE A 408 -12.72 -10.31 5.17
CA ILE A 408 -13.79 -10.97 5.93
C ILE A 408 -14.16 -12.31 5.29
N ARG A 409 -14.36 -12.35 3.95
CA ARG A 409 -14.67 -13.60 3.24
C ARG A 409 -13.54 -14.63 3.36
N ILE A 410 -12.28 -14.17 3.29
CA ILE A 410 -11.12 -15.06 3.46
C ILE A 410 -11.07 -15.59 4.89
N GLU A 411 -11.33 -14.76 5.91
CA GLU A 411 -11.39 -15.19 7.32
C GLU A 411 -12.47 -16.26 7.51
N GLU A 412 -13.66 -16.07 6.94
CA GLU A 412 -14.76 -17.05 6.99
C GLU A 412 -14.38 -18.39 6.32
N ILE A 413 -13.73 -18.34 5.13
CA ILE A 413 -13.27 -19.55 4.43
C ILE A 413 -12.20 -20.29 5.23
N LEU A 414 -11.31 -19.59 5.91
CA LEU A 414 -10.25 -20.17 6.72
C LEU A 414 -10.78 -20.77 8.03
N GLY A 415 -11.85 -20.20 8.59
CA GLY A 415 -12.44 -20.64 9.86
C GLY A 415 -11.40 -20.72 10.98
N ASP A 416 -11.36 -21.84 11.70
CA ASP A 416 -10.43 -22.05 12.83
C ASP A 416 -8.94 -22.04 12.42
N SER A 417 -8.62 -22.18 11.14
CA SER A 417 -7.24 -22.10 10.65
C SER A 417 -6.74 -20.67 10.46
N ALA A 418 -7.62 -19.66 10.52
CA ALA A 418 -7.24 -18.27 10.41
C ALA A 418 -6.34 -17.84 11.59
N ILE A 419 -5.25 -17.15 11.27
CA ILE A 419 -4.35 -16.58 12.28
C ILE A 419 -4.42 -15.05 12.18
N TYR A 420 -4.75 -14.40 13.30
CA TYR A 420 -4.61 -12.95 13.42
C TYR A 420 -3.39 -12.64 14.32
N PRO A 421 -2.44 -11.78 13.88
CA PRO A 421 -1.17 -11.56 14.60
C PRO A 421 -1.37 -10.69 15.85
N LYS A 422 -1.96 -11.24 16.91
CA LYS A 422 -2.23 -10.53 18.18
C LYS A 422 -0.97 -9.87 18.72
N GLY A 423 -0.97 -8.53 18.82
CA GLY A 423 -0.01 -7.75 19.60
C GLY A 423 1.47 -7.90 19.21
N LYS A 424 1.76 -8.62 18.13
CA LYS A 424 3.13 -8.98 17.74
C LYS A 424 3.52 -8.32 16.43
N ILE A 425 3.66 -7.01 16.45
CA ILE A 425 4.57 -6.38 15.51
C ILE A 425 5.96 -6.64 16.10
N THR A 426 6.71 -7.55 15.50
CA THR A 426 8.11 -7.75 15.87
C THR A 426 8.92 -6.62 15.26
N PHE A 427 9.54 -5.83 16.08
CA PHE A 427 10.48 -4.80 15.64
C PHE A 427 11.84 -5.48 15.49
N GLY A 428 12.42 -5.45 14.30
CA GLY A 428 13.74 -5.90 13.90
C GLY A 428 14.59 -6.73 14.88
N LYS A 429 15.54 -7.48 14.35
CA LYS A 429 16.53 -8.20 15.20
C LYS A 429 17.44 -7.23 15.91
#